data_ee796a4f23ce9b6721308f118f8ec4d2
#
_entry.id   ee796a4f23ce9b6721308f118f8ec4d2
#
_cell.length_a   1.000
_cell.length_b   1.000
_cell.length_c   1.000
_cell.angle_alpha   90.00
_cell.angle_beta   90.00
_cell.angle_gamma   90.00
#
_symmetry.space_group_name_H-M   'P 1'
#
loop_
_entity.id
_entity.type
_entity.pdbx_description
1 polymer ?
#
loop_
_entity_poly.entity_id
_entity_poly.type
_entity_poly.pdbx_seq_one_letter_code
_entity_poly.pdbx_strand_id
1 'polypeptide(L)'
;DGELITVQDEWNNTYEEGSLKTSATDWINNIGKLQKTEGYKIKVASACNLEITGRPVQIPLNIEIHEGWNIISFPVNGSMDAMQVVQPLIDAGILYKIQDEKGFSIEEWKMGWKDHIRYFNAGEGYLLQANKSGVLTINSADVKSGFYATERIEPDYFSVCYEGNGLNHMNINIVELNATHFRAGDEIAAFDGDICVGAVKLTESDLMNDVVSIPVSASEPNGENGFTEGNPIEIRGW
;
A
#
# COMPACT_ATOMS: atom_id res chain seq x y z
N ASP A 1 17.31 -17.58 4.66
CA ASP A 1 17.41 -19.05 4.68
C ASP A 1 16.05 -19.71 4.44
N GLY A 2 15.57 -19.72 3.18
CA GLY A 2 14.34 -20.43 2.81
C GLY A 2 13.04 -19.64 2.95
N GLU A 3 13.08 -18.43 3.46
CA GLU A 3 11.87 -17.60 3.64
C GLU A 3 11.54 -16.76 2.40
N LEU A 4 12.55 -16.28 1.67
CA LEU A 4 12.33 -15.49 0.47
C LEU A 4 11.84 -16.37 -0.68
N ILE A 5 10.75 -15.98 -1.33
CA ILE A 5 10.25 -16.63 -2.55
C ILE A 5 10.65 -15.82 -3.77
N THR A 6 10.36 -14.52 -3.77
CA THR A 6 10.71 -13.64 -4.90
C THR A 6 10.78 -12.17 -4.45
N VAL A 7 11.60 -11.40 -5.15
CA VAL A 7 11.56 -9.94 -5.15
C VAL A 7 11.22 -9.48 -6.56
N GLN A 8 10.38 -8.47 -6.70
CA GLN A 8 9.94 -7.94 -7.98
C GLN A 8 10.06 -6.41 -8.01
N ASP A 9 10.60 -5.87 -9.09
CA ASP A 9 10.61 -4.43 -9.37
C ASP A 9 9.32 -3.96 -10.10
N GLU A 10 9.22 -2.67 -10.37
CA GLU A 10 8.08 -2.06 -11.08
C GLU A 10 7.95 -2.50 -12.54
N TRP A 11 9.03 -3.02 -13.13
CA TRP A 11 9.07 -3.51 -14.52
C TRP A 11 8.76 -5.01 -14.63
N ASN A 12 8.39 -5.66 -13.51
CA ASN A 12 8.18 -7.11 -13.39
C ASN A 12 9.45 -7.94 -13.56
N ASN A 13 10.65 -7.34 -13.45
CA ASN A 13 11.85 -8.14 -13.31
C ASN A 13 11.86 -8.78 -11.92
N THR A 14 12.41 -10.00 -11.84
CA THR A 14 12.40 -10.79 -10.61
C THR A 14 13.81 -11.14 -10.13
N TYR A 15 13.92 -11.31 -8.84
CA TYR A 15 14.97 -12.04 -8.17
C TYR A 15 14.30 -13.26 -7.50
N GLU A 16 14.52 -14.44 -8.06
CA GLU A 16 13.81 -15.66 -7.67
C GLU A 16 14.65 -16.92 -7.88
N GLU A 17 14.23 -18.03 -7.26
CA GLU A 17 14.90 -19.32 -7.43
C GLU A 17 14.67 -19.87 -8.86
N GLY A 18 15.74 -20.27 -9.53
CA GLY A 18 15.68 -20.80 -10.90
C GLY A 18 14.89 -22.11 -10.98
N SER A 19 14.12 -22.28 -12.05
CA SER A 19 13.28 -23.47 -12.29
C SER A 19 14.06 -24.76 -12.45
N LEU A 20 15.34 -24.69 -12.82
CA LEU A 20 16.24 -25.85 -12.96
C LEU A 20 17.09 -25.96 -11.69
N LYS A 21 16.59 -26.72 -10.70
CA LYS A 21 17.33 -27.01 -9.46
C LYS A 21 18.54 -27.89 -9.75
N THR A 22 19.63 -27.30 -10.27
CA THR A 22 20.92 -27.99 -10.44
C THR A 22 21.83 -27.82 -9.22
N SER A 23 21.60 -26.80 -8.41
CA SER A 23 22.19 -26.60 -7.08
C SER A 23 21.23 -25.81 -6.16
N ALA A 24 21.45 -25.90 -4.85
CA ALA A 24 20.62 -25.19 -3.83
C ALA A 24 20.80 -23.67 -3.81
N THR A 25 21.48 -23.07 -4.79
CA THR A 25 21.88 -21.66 -4.81
C THR A 25 21.61 -20.95 -6.14
N ASP A 26 20.81 -21.54 -7.02
CA ASP A 26 20.56 -20.94 -8.34
C ASP A 26 19.46 -19.88 -8.29
N TRP A 27 19.75 -18.76 -7.63
CA TRP A 27 18.91 -17.55 -7.69
C TRP A 27 19.22 -16.76 -8.95
N ILE A 28 18.18 -16.44 -9.72
CA ILE A 28 18.27 -15.63 -10.93
C ILE A 28 17.98 -14.18 -10.54
N ASN A 29 18.92 -13.29 -10.81
CA ASN A 29 18.80 -11.86 -10.55
C ASN A 29 18.58 -11.09 -11.86
N ASN A 30 17.34 -10.76 -12.19
CA ASN A 30 16.97 -9.91 -13.31
C ASN A 30 16.75 -8.45 -12.88
N ILE A 31 16.68 -8.15 -11.57
CA ILE A 31 16.53 -6.79 -11.04
C ILE A 31 17.87 -6.02 -11.09
N GLY A 32 18.98 -6.74 -10.92
CA GLY A 32 20.29 -6.12 -10.80
C GLY A 32 20.58 -5.65 -9.37
N LYS A 33 20.95 -4.37 -9.21
CA LYS A 33 21.21 -3.75 -7.90
C LYS A 33 20.00 -2.99 -7.42
N LEU A 34 19.64 -3.17 -6.15
CA LEU A 34 18.60 -2.38 -5.52
C LEU A 34 18.93 -0.89 -5.58
N GLN A 35 17.95 -0.09 -5.93
CA GLN A 35 18.05 1.36 -6.03
C GLN A 35 17.40 2.03 -4.83
N LYS A 36 18.00 3.10 -4.34
CA LYS A 36 17.49 3.84 -3.18
C LYS A 36 16.19 4.62 -3.44
N THR A 37 15.79 4.76 -4.69
CA THR A 37 14.59 5.50 -5.12
C THR A 37 13.43 4.59 -5.49
N GLU A 38 13.70 3.29 -5.63
CA GLU A 38 12.73 2.28 -6.03
C GLU A 38 12.25 1.48 -4.83
N GLY A 39 10.97 1.16 -4.82
CA GLY A 39 10.39 0.14 -3.96
C GLY A 39 10.39 -1.22 -4.65
N TYR A 40 10.20 -2.27 -3.88
CA TYR A 40 10.19 -3.65 -4.37
C TYR A 40 9.08 -4.42 -3.70
N LYS A 41 8.40 -5.28 -4.47
CA LYS A 41 7.48 -6.27 -3.91
C LYS A 41 8.26 -7.48 -3.47
N ILE A 42 8.09 -7.90 -2.23
CA ILE A 42 8.80 -9.04 -1.64
C ILE A 42 7.79 -10.09 -1.22
N LYS A 43 7.92 -11.30 -1.76
CA LYS A 43 7.13 -12.45 -1.35
C LYS A 43 7.97 -13.37 -0.49
N VAL A 44 7.44 -13.74 0.67
CA VAL A 44 8.09 -14.64 1.63
C VAL A 44 7.18 -15.84 1.95
N ALA A 45 7.77 -16.95 2.35
CA ALA A 45 7.05 -18.16 2.70
C ALA A 45 6.39 -18.08 4.09
N SER A 46 7.00 -17.33 5.00
CA SER A 46 6.49 -17.05 6.35
C SER A 46 6.98 -15.70 6.82
N ALA A 47 6.36 -15.17 7.87
CA ALA A 47 6.74 -13.88 8.45
C ALA A 47 8.20 -13.90 8.90
N CYS A 48 8.97 -12.92 8.43
CA CYS A 48 10.39 -12.80 8.75
C CYS A 48 10.83 -11.33 8.79
N ASN A 49 12.02 -11.08 9.30
CA ASN A 49 12.60 -9.75 9.33
C ASN A 49 13.56 -9.57 8.15
N LEU A 50 13.38 -8.48 7.40
CA LEU A 50 14.37 -7.99 6.44
C LEU A 50 15.31 -7.02 7.14
N GLU A 51 16.59 -7.35 7.20
CA GLU A 51 17.63 -6.46 7.75
C GLU A 51 18.46 -5.88 6.61
N ILE A 52 18.45 -4.55 6.49
CA ILE A 52 19.23 -3.81 5.49
C ILE A 52 20.27 -2.97 6.19
N THR A 53 21.54 -3.22 5.89
CA THR A 53 22.66 -2.40 6.39
C THR A 53 23.18 -1.51 5.26
N GLY A 54 23.30 -0.20 5.55
CA GLY A 54 23.74 0.77 4.54
C GLY A 54 24.14 2.11 5.14
N ARG A 55 24.40 3.06 4.27
CA ARG A 55 24.62 4.45 4.66
C ARG A 55 23.30 5.22 4.54
N PRO A 56 23.00 6.14 5.47
CA PRO A 56 21.82 7.01 5.34
C PRO A 56 21.80 7.73 3.99
N VAL A 57 20.64 7.79 3.38
CA VAL A 57 20.43 8.52 2.14
C VAL A 57 20.52 10.02 2.40
N GLN A 58 21.20 10.74 1.53
CA GLN A 58 21.27 12.20 1.62
C GLN A 58 19.99 12.82 1.07
N ILE A 59 19.48 13.82 1.77
CA ILE A 59 18.31 14.61 1.40
C ILE A 59 18.79 16.03 1.05
N PRO A 60 18.22 16.71 0.02
CA PRO A 60 17.01 16.28 -0.73
C PRO A 60 17.26 15.09 -1.65
N LEU A 61 16.25 14.23 -1.79
CA LEU A 61 16.27 13.09 -2.69
C LEU A 61 15.21 13.28 -3.77
N ASN A 62 15.64 13.19 -5.03
CA ASN A 62 14.74 13.19 -6.17
C ASN A 62 14.45 11.76 -6.59
N ILE A 63 13.18 11.46 -6.80
CA ILE A 63 12.66 10.20 -7.31
C ILE A 63 11.99 10.54 -8.65
N GLU A 64 12.49 9.97 -9.73
CA GLU A 64 11.88 10.12 -11.05
C GLU A 64 10.58 9.33 -11.10
N ILE A 65 9.50 9.98 -11.53
CA ILE A 65 8.18 9.39 -11.69
C ILE A 65 7.87 9.34 -13.19
N HIS A 66 7.51 8.18 -13.69
CA HIS A 66 7.02 8.02 -15.05
C HIS A 66 5.48 7.90 -15.08
N GLU A 67 4.88 8.19 -16.22
CA GLU A 67 3.45 7.99 -16.43
C GLU A 67 3.06 6.54 -16.20
N GLY A 68 1.93 6.32 -15.49
CA GLY A 68 1.46 5.00 -15.10
C GLY A 68 1.92 4.60 -13.69
N TRP A 69 2.11 3.31 -13.47
CA TRP A 69 2.48 2.77 -12.17
C TRP A 69 3.97 2.82 -11.90
N ASN A 70 4.32 3.27 -10.71
CA ASN A 70 5.67 3.31 -10.14
C ASN A 70 5.66 2.60 -8.79
N ILE A 71 6.77 1.98 -8.41
CA ILE A 71 6.99 1.50 -7.03
C ILE A 71 8.11 2.33 -6.44
N ILE A 72 7.77 3.27 -5.57
CA ILE A 72 8.73 4.18 -4.95
C ILE A 72 9.12 3.70 -3.55
N SER A 73 10.33 4.02 -3.12
CA SER A 73 10.78 3.83 -1.74
C SER A 73 10.59 5.10 -0.92
N PHE A 74 10.56 4.93 0.40
CA PHE A 74 10.77 6.02 1.35
C PHE A 74 12.03 5.75 2.19
N PRO A 75 13.24 6.10 1.68
CA PRO A 75 14.51 5.70 2.27
C PRO A 75 15.01 6.66 3.36
N VAL A 76 14.12 7.46 3.93
CA VAL A 76 14.45 8.46 4.96
C VAL A 76 14.41 7.79 6.33
N ASN A 77 15.39 8.08 7.19
CA ASN A 77 15.37 7.56 8.56
C ASN A 77 14.37 8.38 9.41
N GLY A 78 13.14 7.89 9.50
CA GLY A 78 12.03 8.54 10.18
C GLY A 78 10.74 8.42 9.39
N SER A 79 9.81 9.31 9.65
CA SER A 79 8.53 9.39 8.96
C SER A 79 8.22 10.83 8.52
N MET A 80 7.36 10.96 7.51
CA MET A 80 6.83 12.26 7.05
C MET A 80 5.33 12.16 6.85
N ASP A 81 4.62 13.28 7.01
CA ASP A 81 3.22 13.39 6.64
C ASP A 81 3.06 13.07 5.14
N ALA A 82 2.26 12.07 4.83
CA ALA A 82 2.16 11.52 3.48
C ALA A 82 1.54 12.52 2.50
N MET A 83 0.50 13.24 2.92
CA MET A 83 -0.10 14.28 2.09
C MET A 83 0.91 15.39 1.77
N GLN A 84 1.70 15.82 2.75
CA GLN A 84 2.70 16.86 2.57
C GLN A 84 3.81 16.44 1.58
N VAL A 85 4.23 15.16 1.62
CA VAL A 85 5.23 14.63 0.68
C VAL A 85 4.71 14.64 -0.75
N VAL A 86 3.44 14.25 -0.98
CA VAL A 86 2.89 14.14 -2.33
C VAL A 86 2.22 15.42 -2.84
N GLN A 87 2.03 16.44 -1.98
CA GLN A 87 1.38 17.69 -2.37
C GLN A 87 1.97 18.34 -3.64
N PRO A 88 3.31 18.38 -3.83
CA PRO A 88 3.87 18.91 -5.08
C PRO A 88 3.45 18.15 -6.33
N LEU A 89 3.24 16.84 -6.24
CA LEU A 89 2.76 16.02 -7.35
C LEU A 89 1.27 16.28 -7.63
N ILE A 90 0.49 16.53 -6.57
CA ILE A 90 -0.92 16.92 -6.68
C ILE A 90 -1.04 18.26 -7.38
N ASP A 91 -0.32 19.29 -6.91
CA ASP A 91 -0.35 20.65 -7.45
C ASP A 91 0.10 20.70 -8.92
N ALA A 92 1.02 19.82 -9.29
CA ALA A 92 1.47 19.67 -10.67
C ALA A 92 0.53 18.82 -11.54
N GLY A 93 -0.53 18.21 -11.00
CA GLY A 93 -1.43 17.29 -11.70
C GLY A 93 -0.72 16.00 -12.19
N ILE A 94 0.31 15.57 -11.46
CA ILE A 94 1.07 14.36 -11.74
C ILE A 94 0.44 13.18 -11.02
N LEU A 95 0.14 13.31 -9.73
CA LEU A 95 -0.44 12.23 -8.95
C LEU A 95 -1.86 11.89 -9.42
N TYR A 96 -2.11 10.61 -9.65
CA TYR A 96 -3.46 10.06 -9.75
C TYR A 96 -3.86 9.39 -8.42
N LYS A 97 -2.99 8.54 -7.89
CA LYS A 97 -3.20 7.79 -6.65
C LYS A 97 -1.86 7.31 -6.11
N ILE A 98 -1.73 7.21 -4.79
CA ILE A 98 -0.64 6.47 -4.15
C ILE A 98 -1.23 5.58 -3.05
N GLN A 99 -0.67 4.39 -2.87
CA GLN A 99 -1.13 3.44 -1.86
C GLN A 99 0.03 2.72 -1.17
N ASP A 100 -0.20 2.34 0.09
CA ASP A 100 0.71 1.53 0.89
C ASP A 100 0.54 0.02 0.61
N GLU A 101 1.33 -0.82 1.27
CA GLU A 101 1.29 -2.28 1.16
C GLU A 101 -0.01 -2.90 1.71
N LYS A 102 -0.78 -2.15 2.50
CA LYS A 102 -2.08 -2.56 3.06
C LYS A 102 -3.26 -2.09 2.22
N GLY A 103 -2.98 -1.35 1.12
CA GLY A 103 -3.97 -0.82 0.21
C GLY A 103 -4.58 0.51 0.61
N PHE A 104 -4.09 1.17 1.69
CA PHE A 104 -4.58 2.51 1.99
C PHE A 104 -3.97 3.53 1.07
N SER A 105 -4.77 4.54 0.69
CA SER A 105 -4.41 5.42 -0.40
C SER A 105 -4.54 6.90 -0.05
N ILE A 106 -3.83 7.69 -0.85
CA ILE A 106 -4.13 9.09 -1.08
C ILE A 106 -4.66 9.16 -2.51
N GLU A 107 -5.91 9.59 -2.66
CA GLU A 107 -6.58 9.70 -3.96
C GLU A 107 -7.58 10.86 -3.98
N GLU A 108 -7.94 11.34 -5.18
CA GLU A 108 -8.89 12.43 -5.34
C GLU A 108 -10.34 11.91 -5.40
N TRP A 109 -11.20 12.54 -4.60
CA TRP A 109 -12.62 12.29 -4.55
C TRP A 109 -13.41 13.54 -4.95
N LYS A 110 -14.74 13.42 -5.01
CA LYS A 110 -15.63 14.54 -5.34
C LYS A 110 -15.42 15.79 -4.45
N MET A 111 -14.94 15.56 -3.20
CA MET A 111 -14.70 16.62 -2.20
C MET A 111 -13.21 16.94 -2.01
N GLY A 112 -12.36 16.56 -2.97
CA GLY A 112 -10.92 16.77 -2.93
C GLY A 112 -10.14 15.54 -2.47
N TRP A 113 -8.84 15.71 -2.32
CA TRP A 113 -7.91 14.65 -1.95
C TRP A 113 -8.16 14.13 -0.55
N LYS A 114 -8.14 12.83 -0.38
CA LYS A 114 -8.27 12.13 0.89
C LYS A 114 -7.02 11.32 1.18
N ASP A 115 -6.54 11.39 2.41
CA ASP A 115 -5.35 10.71 2.90
C ASP A 115 -5.75 9.67 3.95
N HIS A 116 -5.60 8.39 3.58
CA HIS A 116 -5.76 7.26 4.47
C HIS A 116 -4.40 6.60 4.85
N ILE A 117 -3.28 7.03 4.24
CA ILE A 117 -1.92 6.57 4.56
C ILE A 117 -1.40 7.29 5.81
N ARG A 118 -1.59 8.60 5.90
CA ARG A 118 -1.19 9.55 6.94
C ARG A 118 0.32 9.79 7.04
N TYR A 119 1.14 8.73 7.09
CA TYR A 119 2.60 8.86 7.21
C TYR A 119 3.31 7.91 6.26
N PHE A 120 4.35 8.43 5.61
CA PHE A 120 5.37 7.60 4.98
C PHE A 120 6.43 7.26 6.00
N ASN A 121 6.84 6.00 6.06
CA ASN A 121 7.77 5.51 7.06
C ASN A 121 9.03 4.93 6.43
N ALA A 122 10.12 4.97 7.20
CA ALA A 122 11.41 4.41 6.80
C ALA A 122 11.29 2.92 6.44
N GLY A 123 11.83 2.54 5.29
CA GLY A 123 11.88 1.16 4.84
C GLY A 123 10.61 0.65 4.14
N GLU A 124 9.57 1.47 4.07
CA GLU A 124 8.36 1.14 3.32
C GLU A 124 8.48 1.53 1.84
N GLY A 125 7.75 0.79 1.01
CA GLY A 125 7.54 1.09 -0.41
C GLY A 125 6.08 1.43 -0.68
N TYR A 126 5.85 2.25 -1.71
CA TYR A 126 4.53 2.73 -2.06
C TYR A 126 4.27 2.55 -3.56
N LEU A 127 3.06 2.11 -3.91
CA LEU A 127 2.58 2.06 -5.27
C LEU A 127 2.00 3.43 -5.66
N LEU A 128 2.62 4.10 -6.62
CA LEU A 128 2.20 5.41 -7.12
C LEU A 128 1.75 5.30 -8.56
N GLN A 129 0.52 5.74 -8.84
CA GLN A 129 0.03 5.91 -10.20
C GLN A 129 0.07 7.38 -10.58
N ALA A 130 0.71 7.68 -11.72
CA ALA A 130 0.89 9.03 -12.21
C ALA A 130 0.16 9.25 -13.55
N ASN A 131 -0.44 10.44 -13.71
CA ASN A 131 -1.08 10.89 -14.96
C ASN A 131 -0.06 11.30 -16.03
N LYS A 132 1.14 11.65 -15.61
CA LYS A 132 2.26 12.08 -16.46
C LYS A 132 3.57 11.98 -15.69
N SER A 133 4.68 11.97 -16.40
CA SER A 133 6.02 11.96 -15.80
C SER A 133 6.32 13.23 -15.01
N GLY A 134 7.17 13.10 -13.98
CA GLY A 134 7.61 14.17 -13.12
C GLY A 134 8.68 13.75 -12.13
N VAL A 135 8.87 14.54 -11.06
CA VAL A 135 9.85 14.26 -10.03
C VAL A 135 9.22 14.47 -8.66
N LEU A 136 9.33 13.48 -7.80
CA LEU A 136 9.04 13.60 -6.37
C LEU A 136 10.32 13.99 -5.64
N THR A 137 10.30 15.12 -4.93
CA THR A 137 11.45 15.56 -4.12
C THR A 137 11.14 15.39 -2.65
N ILE A 138 11.90 14.52 -1.97
CA ILE A 138 11.82 14.32 -0.52
C ILE A 138 12.81 15.27 0.15
N ASN A 139 12.32 16.18 0.98
CA ASN A 139 13.10 17.20 1.69
C ASN A 139 13.23 16.86 3.17
N SER A 140 14.29 17.39 3.84
CA SER A 140 14.57 17.12 5.24
C SER A 140 13.73 17.91 6.26
N ALA A 141 13.04 18.95 5.82
CA ALA A 141 12.41 19.91 6.74
C ALA A 141 11.32 19.31 7.64
N ASP A 142 10.67 18.23 7.19
CA ASP A 142 9.47 17.69 7.80
C ASP A 142 9.64 16.25 8.33
N VAL A 143 10.89 15.76 8.37
CA VAL A 143 11.19 14.41 8.89
C VAL A 143 10.99 14.38 10.40
N LYS A 144 10.07 13.54 10.85
CA LYS A 144 9.85 13.22 12.26
C LYS A 144 10.73 12.04 12.66
N SER A 145 11.34 12.09 13.85
CA SER A 145 12.05 10.93 14.39
C SER A 145 11.04 9.90 14.88
N GLY A 146 11.16 8.67 14.38
CA GLY A 146 10.34 7.53 14.78
C GLY A 146 9.49 6.98 13.62
N PHE A 147 8.90 5.83 13.89
CA PHE A 147 7.93 5.17 13.03
C PHE A 147 6.53 5.55 13.53
N TYR A 148 5.73 6.12 12.68
CA TYR A 148 4.33 6.46 12.97
C TYR A 148 3.43 5.49 12.22
N ALA A 149 3.08 4.39 12.87
CA ALA A 149 2.02 3.53 12.35
C ALA A 149 0.71 4.34 12.35
N THR A 150 -0.04 4.26 11.30
CA THR A 150 -1.45 4.59 11.33
C THR A 150 -2.10 3.57 12.24
N GLU A 151 -2.51 3.97 13.44
CA GLU A 151 -3.27 3.09 14.31
C GLU A 151 -4.58 2.75 13.60
N ARG A 152 -4.71 1.49 13.25
CA ARG A 152 -5.95 0.92 12.78
C ARG A 152 -6.56 0.15 13.91
N ILE A 153 -7.81 0.41 14.13
CA ILE A 153 -8.61 -0.44 14.99
C ILE A 153 -9.04 -1.60 14.11
N GLU A 154 -8.46 -2.76 14.36
CA GLU A 154 -8.87 -3.99 13.67
C GLU A 154 -10.36 -4.27 13.96
N PRO A 155 -11.13 -4.72 12.96
CA PRO A 155 -12.50 -5.17 13.17
C PRO A 155 -12.56 -6.33 14.16
N ASP A 156 -13.56 -6.30 15.07
CA ASP A 156 -13.77 -7.36 16.06
C ASP A 156 -14.79 -8.40 15.58
N TYR A 157 -15.76 -7.95 14.77
CA TYR A 157 -16.88 -8.77 14.31
C TYR A 157 -16.61 -9.39 12.94
N PHE A 158 -16.18 -8.57 11.98
CA PHE A 158 -15.85 -9.07 10.65
C PHE A 158 -14.40 -9.54 10.59
N SER A 159 -14.20 -10.80 10.18
CA SER A 159 -12.87 -11.36 9.95
C SER A 159 -12.58 -11.39 8.46
N VAL A 160 -11.54 -10.66 8.03
CA VAL A 160 -11.07 -10.68 6.64
C VAL A 160 -10.40 -12.01 6.37
N CYS A 161 -10.85 -12.70 5.31
CA CYS A 161 -10.32 -14.02 4.95
C CYS A 161 -9.02 -13.96 4.16
N TYR A 162 -8.66 -12.78 3.65
CA TYR A 162 -7.48 -12.60 2.82
C TYR A 162 -6.20 -12.59 3.65
N GLU A 163 -5.26 -13.47 3.28
CA GLU A 163 -3.94 -13.61 3.89
C GLU A 163 -2.79 -13.41 2.88
N GLY A 164 -3.07 -12.84 1.72
CA GLY A 164 -2.11 -12.64 0.65
C GLY A 164 -1.24 -11.39 0.81
N ASN A 165 -0.44 -11.11 -0.21
CA ASN A 165 0.46 -9.96 -0.27
C ASN A 165 -0.18 -8.66 -0.76
N GLY A 166 -1.47 -8.69 -1.05
CA GLY A 166 -2.23 -7.52 -1.49
C GLY A 166 -1.79 -6.92 -2.81
N LEU A 167 -1.23 -7.72 -3.70
CA LEU A 167 -0.69 -7.25 -4.98
C LEU A 167 -1.74 -6.52 -5.83
N ASN A 168 -2.96 -7.05 -5.87
CA ASN A 168 -4.08 -6.48 -6.61
C ASN A 168 -5.13 -5.95 -5.64
N HIS A 169 -4.96 -4.72 -5.20
CA HIS A 169 -5.90 -4.03 -4.32
C HIS A 169 -6.91 -3.20 -5.09
N MET A 170 -8.10 -3.12 -4.51
CA MET A 170 -9.12 -2.14 -4.84
C MET A 170 -9.55 -1.43 -3.55
N ASN A 171 -9.84 -0.14 -3.61
CA ASN A 171 -10.41 0.60 -2.49
C ASN A 171 -11.90 0.80 -2.72
N ILE A 172 -12.73 0.34 -1.78
CA ILE A 172 -14.17 0.62 -1.77
C ILE A 172 -14.39 1.77 -0.81
N ASN A 173 -14.82 2.88 -1.37
CA ASN A 173 -14.99 4.11 -0.63
C ASN A 173 -16.46 4.31 -0.28
N ILE A 174 -16.78 4.29 1.02
CA ILE A 174 -18.12 4.57 1.53
C ILE A 174 -18.19 6.03 1.91
N VAL A 175 -19.12 6.75 1.32
CA VAL A 175 -19.35 8.19 1.55
C VAL A 175 -20.70 8.44 2.21
N GLU A 176 -20.91 9.65 2.69
CA GLU A 176 -22.15 10.06 3.33
C GLU A 176 -22.45 9.24 4.59
N LEU A 177 -21.43 8.92 5.37
CA LEU A 177 -21.54 8.16 6.63
C LEU A 177 -22.49 8.86 7.61
N ASN A 178 -22.48 10.21 7.62
CA ASN A 178 -23.35 11.01 8.48
C ASN A 178 -24.85 10.94 8.10
N ALA A 179 -25.18 10.52 6.87
CA ALA A 179 -26.56 10.25 6.45
C ALA A 179 -27.06 8.90 6.95
N THR A 180 -26.18 8.08 7.54
CA THR A 180 -26.48 6.79 8.13
C THR A 180 -26.59 6.89 9.66
N HIS A 181 -26.86 5.78 10.32
CA HIS A 181 -26.88 5.72 11.80
C HIS A 181 -25.55 5.18 12.37
N PHE A 182 -24.49 5.14 11.56
CA PHE A 182 -23.17 4.65 11.99
C PHE A 182 -22.57 5.53 13.09
N ARG A 183 -21.82 4.88 13.97
CA ARG A 183 -21.08 5.48 15.09
C ARG A 183 -19.64 4.99 15.08
N ALA A 184 -18.76 5.70 15.75
CA ALA A 184 -17.43 5.21 16.01
C ALA A 184 -17.48 3.88 16.77
N GLY A 185 -16.74 2.89 16.26
CA GLY A 185 -16.77 1.52 16.77
C GLY A 185 -17.64 0.56 15.96
N ASP A 186 -18.58 1.05 15.14
CA ASP A 186 -19.31 0.21 14.19
C ASP A 186 -18.35 -0.28 13.09
N GLU A 187 -18.73 -1.39 12.46
CA GLU A 187 -17.88 -2.02 11.44
C GLU A 187 -18.60 -2.10 10.09
N ILE A 188 -17.82 -1.91 9.02
CA ILE A 188 -18.29 -2.07 7.65
C ILE A 188 -17.36 -3.05 6.93
N ALA A 189 -17.94 -4.01 6.22
CA ALA A 189 -17.18 -5.03 5.49
C ALA A 189 -17.69 -5.22 4.07
N ALA A 190 -16.79 -5.63 3.20
CA ALA A 190 -17.03 -5.99 1.82
C ALA A 190 -16.96 -7.50 1.65
N PHE A 191 -17.90 -8.07 0.92
CA PHE A 191 -18.02 -9.50 0.70
C PHE A 191 -18.09 -9.82 -0.79
N ASP A 192 -17.35 -10.83 -1.23
CA ASP A 192 -17.54 -11.55 -2.48
C ASP A 192 -18.25 -12.88 -2.15
N GLY A 193 -19.55 -12.93 -2.33
CA GLY A 193 -20.37 -14.03 -1.84
C GLY A 193 -20.30 -14.16 -0.31
N ASP A 194 -19.75 -15.27 0.17
CA ASP A 194 -19.58 -15.52 1.61
C ASP A 194 -18.19 -15.15 2.12
N ILE A 195 -17.29 -14.70 1.24
CA ILE A 195 -15.90 -14.36 1.60
C ILE A 195 -15.82 -12.89 2.00
N CYS A 196 -15.40 -12.60 3.24
CA CYS A 196 -15.08 -11.24 3.67
C CYS A 196 -13.72 -10.83 3.07
N VAL A 197 -13.75 -9.95 2.07
CA VAL A 197 -12.57 -9.55 1.31
C VAL A 197 -11.93 -8.26 1.82
N GLY A 198 -12.58 -7.57 2.75
CA GLY A 198 -12.08 -6.39 3.43
C GLY A 198 -13.04 -5.91 4.50
N ALA A 199 -12.53 -5.33 5.58
CA ALA A 199 -13.34 -4.75 6.64
C ALA A 199 -12.63 -3.58 7.32
N VAL A 200 -13.39 -2.67 7.87
CA VAL A 200 -12.88 -1.54 8.66
C VAL A 200 -13.78 -1.30 9.87
N LYS A 201 -13.18 -0.86 10.97
CA LYS A 201 -13.87 -0.35 12.13
C LYS A 201 -13.86 1.17 12.09
N LEU A 202 -15.04 1.77 12.15
CA LEU A 202 -15.22 3.21 12.03
C LEU A 202 -14.60 3.96 13.20
N THR A 203 -13.92 5.05 12.90
CA THR A 203 -13.37 5.99 13.88
C THR A 203 -14.18 7.30 13.89
N GLU A 204 -14.00 8.10 14.94
CA GLU A 204 -14.53 9.48 14.97
C GLU A 204 -14.03 10.31 13.79
N SER A 205 -12.79 10.07 13.35
CA SER A 205 -12.20 10.76 12.18
C SER A 205 -12.92 10.41 10.88
N ASP A 206 -13.32 9.14 10.68
CA ASP A 206 -14.05 8.71 9.49
C ASP A 206 -15.42 9.37 9.42
N LEU A 207 -16.11 9.43 10.56
CA LEU A 207 -17.41 10.12 10.68
C LEU A 207 -17.27 11.62 10.46
N MET A 208 -16.25 12.28 11.03
CA MET A 208 -16.02 13.71 10.81
C MET A 208 -15.69 14.02 9.35
N ASN A 209 -14.96 13.15 8.68
CA ASN A 209 -14.63 13.28 7.26
C ASN A 209 -15.74 12.80 6.34
N ASP A 210 -16.80 12.20 6.88
CA ASP A 210 -17.95 11.65 6.17
C ASP A 210 -17.60 10.59 5.11
N VAL A 211 -16.52 9.83 5.38
CA VAL A 211 -15.98 8.85 4.46
C VAL A 211 -15.08 7.84 5.14
N VAL A 212 -15.14 6.58 4.67
CA VAL A 212 -14.19 5.53 5.01
C VAL A 212 -13.80 4.74 3.77
N SER A 213 -12.56 4.28 3.71
CA SER A 213 -12.04 3.41 2.64
C SER A 213 -11.85 1.99 3.17
N ILE A 214 -12.39 1.02 2.46
CA ILE A 214 -12.21 -0.41 2.73
C ILE A 214 -11.24 -0.94 1.68
N PRO A 215 -9.98 -1.23 2.01
CA PRO A 215 -9.08 -1.90 1.09
C PRO A 215 -9.52 -3.37 0.95
N VAL A 216 -9.63 -3.83 -0.28
CA VAL A 216 -9.97 -5.21 -0.61
C VAL A 216 -8.97 -5.75 -1.62
N SER A 217 -8.63 -7.03 -1.51
CA SER A 217 -7.64 -7.67 -2.37
C SER A 217 -8.26 -8.74 -3.24
N ALA A 218 -7.81 -8.83 -4.49
CA ALA A 218 -8.18 -9.91 -5.38
C ALA A 218 -7.56 -11.24 -4.92
N SER A 219 -8.21 -12.35 -5.26
CA SER A 219 -7.64 -13.68 -5.06
C SER A 219 -6.32 -13.83 -5.80
N GLU A 220 -5.34 -14.42 -5.13
CA GLU A 220 -4.07 -14.79 -5.75
C GLU A 220 -4.18 -16.14 -6.47
N PRO A 221 -3.30 -16.44 -7.46
CA PRO A 221 -3.37 -17.68 -8.23
C PRO A 221 -3.36 -18.99 -7.39
N ASN A 222 -2.88 -18.91 -6.16
CA ASN A 222 -2.80 -20.04 -5.22
C ASN A 222 -3.63 -19.80 -3.94
N GLY A 223 -4.50 -18.77 -3.93
CA GLY A 223 -5.34 -18.39 -2.79
C GLY A 223 -6.78 -18.19 -3.23
N GLU A 224 -7.74 -18.60 -2.37
CA GLU A 224 -9.18 -18.48 -2.66
C GLU A 224 -9.85 -17.40 -1.78
N ASN A 225 -9.08 -16.49 -1.19
CA ASN A 225 -9.51 -15.65 -0.06
C ASN A 225 -9.74 -14.18 -0.42
N GLY A 226 -9.52 -13.80 -1.68
CA GLY A 226 -9.79 -12.44 -2.17
C GLY A 226 -11.02 -12.37 -3.05
N PHE A 227 -11.33 -11.19 -3.57
CA PHE A 227 -12.41 -11.05 -4.53
C PHE A 227 -12.03 -11.61 -5.91
N THR A 228 -13.04 -12.04 -6.66
CA THR A 228 -12.90 -12.44 -8.06
C THR A 228 -13.39 -11.31 -8.95
N GLU A 229 -12.58 -10.88 -9.92
CA GLU A 229 -12.94 -9.83 -10.86
C GLU A 229 -14.23 -10.19 -11.62
N GLY A 230 -15.18 -9.24 -11.63
CA GLY A 230 -16.50 -9.41 -12.26
C GLY A 230 -17.59 -9.89 -11.31
N ASN A 231 -17.27 -10.36 -10.12
CA ASN A 231 -18.27 -10.69 -9.11
C ASN A 231 -18.86 -9.41 -8.47
N PRO A 232 -20.15 -9.44 -8.05
CA PRO A 232 -20.73 -8.37 -7.27
C PRO A 232 -20.14 -8.36 -5.85
N ILE A 233 -19.83 -7.17 -5.35
CA ILE A 233 -19.41 -6.99 -3.95
C ILE A 233 -20.59 -6.49 -3.13
N GLU A 234 -20.88 -7.19 -2.04
CA GLU A 234 -21.90 -6.81 -1.06
C GLU A 234 -21.26 -6.07 0.11
N ILE A 235 -21.86 -4.94 0.53
CA ILE A 235 -21.41 -4.19 1.71
C ILE A 235 -22.34 -4.52 2.88
N ARG A 236 -21.73 -4.89 4.01
CA ARG A 236 -22.45 -5.22 5.25
C ARG A 236 -21.95 -4.34 6.38
N GLY A 237 -22.86 -3.92 7.26
CA GLY A 237 -22.55 -3.15 8.47
C GLY A 237 -22.96 -3.92 9.73
N TRP A 238 -22.24 -3.69 10.82
CA TRP A 238 -22.52 -4.25 12.15
C TRP A 238 -22.40 -3.18 13.21
#